data_cbfd7b922279f0748f1c88c9542a7720
#
_entry.id   cbfd7b922279f0748f1c88c9542a7720
#
_cell.length_a   1.000
_cell.length_b   1.000
_cell.length_c   1.000
_cell.angle_alpha   90.00
_cell.angle_beta   90.00
_cell.angle_gamma   90.00
#
_symmetry.space_group_name_H-M   'P 1'
#
loop_
_entity.id
_entity.type
_entity.pdbx_description
1 polymer ?
#
loop_
_entity_poly.entity_id
_entity_poly.type
_entity_poly.pdbx_seq_one_letter_code
_entity_poly.pdbx_strand_id
1 'polypeptide(L)'
;MATSKERDQGHGNGHLAMNTPPIVSQQEWEAARQQLLVNEKTLTRSRDALAAERRRMPWMVVEKNYEFDGPNGKVTLLDLFEGRRQLIVYRAFFEPGVFGWPEHACRGCSLGADQVTNLAHVNARDTTLVYASRAPQADIARL
;
A
#
# COMPACT_ATOMS: atom_id res chain seq x y z
N MET A 1 25.26 -27.09 54.31
CA MET A 1 24.34 -25.92 54.31
C MET A 1 24.71 -25.03 53.15
N ALA A 2 23.97 -25.11 52.08
CA ALA A 2 24.17 -24.26 50.91
C ALA A 2 22.86 -23.49 50.67
N THR A 3 22.90 -22.17 50.84
CA THR A 3 21.75 -21.26 50.65
C THR A 3 21.58 -20.92 49.19
N SER A 4 20.46 -21.36 48.62
CA SER A 4 20.01 -20.95 47.28
C SER A 4 19.65 -19.46 47.27
N LYS A 5 20.31 -18.69 46.40
CA LYS A 5 19.92 -17.33 46.05
C LYS A 5 18.90 -17.40 44.90
N GLU A 6 17.64 -17.18 45.20
CA GLU A 6 16.62 -16.89 44.18
C GLU A 6 16.97 -15.61 43.43
N ARG A 7 17.06 -15.70 42.13
CA ARG A 7 17.13 -14.52 41.23
C ARG A 7 15.70 -14.14 40.89
N ASP A 8 15.22 -13.11 41.51
CA ASP A 8 14.02 -12.39 41.12
C ASP A 8 14.28 -11.72 39.75
N GLN A 9 13.69 -12.30 38.72
CA GLN A 9 13.64 -11.68 37.40
C GLN A 9 12.39 -10.82 37.30
N GLY A 10 12.53 -9.58 37.74
CA GLY A 10 11.51 -8.55 37.52
C GLY A 10 11.20 -8.39 36.02
N HIS A 11 10.10 -8.97 35.59
CA HIS A 11 9.49 -8.64 34.31
C HIS A 11 8.93 -7.22 34.42
N GLY A 12 9.72 -6.25 33.99
CA GLY A 12 9.25 -4.89 33.79
C GLY A 12 8.13 -4.86 32.77
N ASN A 13 6.88 -4.84 33.21
CA ASN A 13 5.74 -4.46 32.40
C ASN A 13 5.91 -3.00 31.99
N GLY A 14 6.61 -2.77 30.89
CA GLY A 14 6.59 -1.50 30.20
C GLY A 14 5.21 -1.28 29.61
N HIS A 15 4.23 -0.92 30.43
CA HIS A 15 3.02 -0.29 29.96
C HIS A 15 3.45 0.99 29.25
N LEU A 16 3.42 0.98 27.92
CA LEU A 16 3.39 2.22 27.15
C LEU A 16 2.21 3.01 27.73
N ALA A 17 2.51 4.09 28.46
CA ALA A 17 1.49 4.97 28.97
C ALA A 17 0.73 5.51 27.75
N MET A 18 -0.42 4.92 27.45
CA MET A 18 -1.30 5.43 26.39
C MET A 18 -1.82 6.78 26.88
N ASN A 19 -1.44 7.83 26.16
CA ASN A 19 -1.97 9.17 26.38
C ASN A 19 -3.44 9.15 25.96
N THR A 20 -4.32 8.73 26.88
CA THR A 20 -5.76 8.71 26.62
C THR A 20 -6.29 10.14 26.58
N PRO A 21 -7.13 10.49 25.59
CA PRO A 21 -7.80 11.77 25.57
C PRO A 21 -8.65 12.00 26.84
N PRO A 22 -8.90 13.26 27.24
CA PRO A 22 -9.72 13.55 28.40
C PRO A 22 -11.16 13.07 28.21
N ILE A 23 -11.76 12.58 29.28
CA ILE A 23 -13.21 12.30 29.33
C ILE A 23 -13.91 13.63 29.60
N VAL A 24 -14.84 13.99 28.73
CA VAL A 24 -15.55 15.28 28.77
C VAL A 24 -17.07 15.06 28.78
N SER A 25 -17.83 16.12 28.98
CA SER A 25 -19.29 16.07 28.86
C SER A 25 -19.73 15.81 27.41
N GLN A 26 -20.97 15.33 27.23
CA GLN A 26 -21.54 15.12 25.90
C GLN A 26 -21.57 16.41 25.06
N GLN A 27 -21.83 17.53 25.66
CA GLN A 27 -21.87 18.81 24.97
C GLN A 27 -20.47 19.24 24.48
N GLU A 28 -19.45 19.09 25.30
CA GLU A 28 -18.06 19.38 24.93
C GLU A 28 -17.57 18.42 23.84
N TRP A 29 -17.93 17.14 23.93
CA TRP A 29 -17.62 16.15 22.91
C TRP A 29 -18.25 16.50 21.57
N GLU A 30 -19.55 16.85 21.56
CA GLU A 30 -20.24 17.23 20.32
C GLU A 30 -19.65 18.51 19.70
N ALA A 31 -19.29 19.51 20.51
CA ALA A 31 -18.61 20.71 20.04
C ALA A 31 -17.27 20.39 19.38
N ALA A 32 -16.45 19.55 20.03
CA ALA A 32 -15.18 19.10 19.46
C ALA A 32 -15.37 18.30 18.17
N ARG A 33 -16.36 17.40 18.13
CA ARG A 33 -16.73 16.61 16.94
C ARG A 33 -17.14 17.52 15.77
N GLN A 34 -17.96 18.53 16.00
CA GLN A 34 -18.36 19.47 14.95
C GLN A 34 -17.17 20.26 14.39
N GLN A 35 -16.25 20.67 15.24
CA GLN A 35 -15.02 21.34 14.80
C GLN A 35 -14.13 20.40 13.97
N LEU A 36 -13.99 19.15 14.38
CA LEU A 36 -13.25 18.13 13.63
C LEU A 36 -13.88 17.89 12.24
N LEU A 37 -15.22 17.80 12.17
CA LEU A 37 -15.96 17.61 10.93
C LEU A 37 -15.73 18.76 9.92
N VAL A 38 -15.59 20.01 10.39
CA VAL A 38 -15.22 21.14 9.53
C VAL A 38 -13.84 20.91 8.90
N ASN A 39 -12.87 20.47 9.67
CA ASN A 39 -11.52 20.19 9.20
C ASN A 39 -11.51 19.02 8.20
N GLU A 40 -12.23 17.93 8.48
CA GLU A 40 -12.38 16.77 7.59
C GLU A 40 -12.99 17.17 6.23
N LYS A 41 -14.05 17.99 6.25
CA LYS A 41 -14.66 18.52 5.02
C LYS A 41 -13.70 19.41 4.23
N THR A 42 -12.89 20.20 4.92
CA THR A 42 -11.89 21.05 4.28
C THR A 42 -10.81 20.21 3.61
N LEU A 43 -10.32 19.16 4.28
CA LEU A 43 -9.37 18.22 3.71
C LEU A 43 -9.94 17.50 2.48
N THR A 44 -11.19 17.06 2.55
CA THR A 44 -11.88 16.41 1.42
C THR A 44 -11.92 17.33 0.20
N ARG A 45 -12.36 18.59 0.37
CA ARG A 45 -12.39 19.58 -0.72
C ARG A 45 -11.01 19.85 -1.32
N SER A 46 -9.96 19.91 -0.48
CA SER A 46 -8.58 20.09 -0.94
C SER A 46 -8.09 18.90 -1.76
N ARG A 47 -8.41 17.67 -1.35
CA ARG A 47 -8.12 16.45 -2.11
C ARG A 47 -8.83 16.44 -3.48
N ASP A 48 -10.10 16.84 -3.51
CA ASP A 48 -10.88 16.91 -4.75
C ASP A 48 -10.31 17.95 -5.72
N ALA A 49 -9.92 19.13 -5.21
CA ALA A 49 -9.26 20.17 -6.00
C ALA A 49 -7.95 19.67 -6.60
N LEU A 50 -7.08 19.03 -5.80
CA LEU A 50 -5.83 18.44 -6.27
C LEU A 50 -6.06 17.33 -7.31
N ALA A 51 -7.07 16.49 -7.11
CA ALA A 51 -7.43 15.46 -8.08
C ALA A 51 -7.92 16.09 -9.40
N ALA A 52 -8.64 17.20 -9.34
CA ALA A 52 -9.05 17.96 -10.53
C ALA A 52 -7.84 18.58 -11.26
N GLU A 53 -6.84 19.10 -10.54
CA GLU A 53 -5.59 19.59 -11.13
C GLU A 53 -4.83 18.47 -11.84
N ARG A 54 -4.66 17.31 -11.20
CA ARG A 54 -4.02 16.14 -11.82
C ARG A 54 -4.69 15.72 -13.13
N ARG A 55 -6.02 15.75 -13.21
CA ARG A 55 -6.75 15.43 -14.45
C ARG A 55 -6.51 16.44 -15.57
N ARG A 56 -6.10 17.65 -15.25
CA ARG A 56 -5.79 18.72 -16.22
C ARG A 56 -4.30 18.77 -16.60
N MET A 57 -3.46 17.97 -15.97
CA MET A 57 -2.05 17.90 -16.35
C MET A 57 -1.90 17.53 -17.82
N PRO A 58 -0.95 18.13 -18.55
CA PRO A 58 -0.66 17.75 -19.92
C PRO A 58 -0.10 16.32 -19.96
N TRP A 59 -0.34 15.64 -21.06
CA TRP A 59 0.21 14.32 -21.31
C TRP A 59 1.57 14.42 -21.98
N MET A 60 2.40 13.42 -21.74
CA MET A 60 3.71 13.26 -22.38
C MET A 60 3.70 11.97 -23.18
N VAL A 61 4.22 12.04 -24.39
CA VAL A 61 4.41 10.84 -25.24
C VAL A 61 5.54 9.99 -24.66
N VAL A 62 5.33 8.69 -24.57
CA VAL A 62 6.34 7.71 -24.18
C VAL A 62 6.90 7.09 -25.45
N GLU A 63 8.07 7.55 -25.88
CA GLU A 63 8.74 7.08 -27.10
C GLU A 63 9.63 5.86 -26.87
N LYS A 64 10.04 5.63 -25.62
CA LYS A 64 10.92 4.54 -25.24
C LYS A 64 10.18 3.21 -25.31
N ASN A 65 10.76 2.25 -26.02
CA ASN A 65 10.30 0.87 -26.02
C ASN A 65 10.71 0.20 -24.70
N TYR A 66 9.71 -0.13 -23.87
CA TYR A 66 9.90 -0.91 -22.67
C TYR A 66 9.53 -2.36 -22.93
N GLU A 67 10.40 -3.27 -22.49
CA GLU A 67 10.16 -4.71 -22.50
C GLU A 67 10.22 -5.26 -21.07
N PHE A 68 9.37 -6.23 -20.81
CA PHE A 68 9.26 -6.90 -19.52
C PHE A 68 9.25 -8.42 -19.74
N ASP A 69 9.66 -9.16 -18.74
CA ASP A 69 9.49 -10.61 -18.69
C ASP A 69 8.11 -10.93 -18.10
N GLY A 70 7.19 -11.37 -18.94
CA GLY A 70 5.88 -11.85 -18.53
C GLY A 70 5.83 -13.37 -18.33
N PRO A 71 4.73 -13.92 -17.80
CA PRO A 71 4.60 -15.36 -17.53
C PRO A 71 4.72 -16.21 -18.80
N ASN A 72 4.39 -15.67 -19.97
CA ASN A 72 4.40 -16.37 -21.26
C ASN A 72 5.50 -15.86 -22.20
N GLY A 73 6.50 -15.13 -21.70
CA GLY A 73 7.58 -14.56 -22.50
C GLY A 73 7.66 -13.03 -22.44
N LYS A 74 8.37 -12.43 -23.38
CA LYS A 74 8.55 -10.98 -23.45
C LYS A 74 7.22 -10.28 -23.77
N VAL A 75 6.97 -9.18 -23.08
CA VAL A 75 5.82 -8.28 -23.30
C VAL A 75 6.29 -6.83 -23.34
N THR A 76 5.65 -6.03 -24.17
CA THR A 76 5.91 -4.60 -24.25
C THR A 76 5.07 -3.81 -23.23
N LEU A 77 5.38 -2.53 -23.04
CA LEU A 77 4.54 -1.65 -22.24
C LEU A 77 3.09 -1.60 -22.77
N LEU A 78 2.92 -1.64 -24.09
CA LEU A 78 1.59 -1.61 -24.70
C LEU A 78 0.79 -2.88 -24.42
N ASP A 79 1.44 -4.04 -24.41
CA ASP A 79 0.80 -5.33 -24.09
C ASP A 79 0.24 -5.35 -22.67
N LEU A 80 0.89 -4.65 -21.71
CA LEU A 80 0.42 -4.57 -20.34
C LEU A 80 -0.94 -3.86 -20.19
N PHE A 81 -1.34 -3.07 -21.17
CA PHE A 81 -2.67 -2.45 -21.17
C PHE A 81 -3.80 -3.45 -21.47
N GLU A 82 -3.49 -4.61 -22.09
CA GLU A 82 -4.49 -5.63 -22.45
C GLU A 82 -5.66 -5.06 -23.26
N GLY A 83 -5.38 -4.09 -24.14
CA GLY A 83 -6.37 -3.41 -24.96
C GLY A 83 -7.20 -2.33 -24.24
N ARG A 84 -6.90 -2.04 -22.96
CA ARG A 84 -7.54 -0.97 -22.19
C ARG A 84 -6.77 0.34 -22.30
N ARG A 85 -7.43 1.46 -22.00
CA ARG A 85 -6.84 2.80 -22.14
C ARG A 85 -6.02 3.25 -20.93
N GLN A 86 -6.15 2.58 -19.80
CA GLN A 86 -5.48 2.96 -18.56
C GLN A 86 -4.70 1.77 -18.00
N LEU A 87 -3.55 2.08 -17.40
CA LEU A 87 -2.69 1.09 -16.76
C LEU A 87 -2.29 1.59 -15.38
N ILE A 88 -2.49 0.74 -14.38
CA ILE A 88 -1.94 0.91 -13.04
C ILE A 88 -0.81 -0.11 -12.90
N VAL A 89 0.40 0.37 -12.65
CA VAL A 89 1.56 -0.49 -12.37
C VAL A 89 1.89 -0.39 -10.88
N TYR A 90 1.77 -1.48 -10.17
CA TYR A 90 2.24 -1.57 -8.79
C TYR A 90 3.66 -2.15 -8.78
N ARG A 91 4.63 -1.35 -8.34
CA ARG A 91 6.01 -1.79 -8.17
C ARG A 91 6.16 -2.55 -6.85
N ALA A 92 6.17 -3.87 -6.93
CA ALA A 92 6.36 -4.72 -5.77
C ALA A 92 7.85 -4.82 -5.39
N PHE A 93 8.14 -4.77 -4.10
CA PHE A 93 9.47 -5.03 -3.54
C PHE A 93 9.62 -6.55 -3.33
N PHE A 94 9.97 -7.21 -4.41
CA PHE A 94 10.31 -8.63 -4.46
C PHE A 94 11.51 -8.78 -5.38
N GLU A 95 12.70 -8.84 -4.81
CA GLU A 95 13.97 -8.88 -5.54
C GLU A 95 15.14 -9.18 -4.58
N PRO A 96 16.30 -9.64 -5.05
CA PRO A 96 17.50 -9.81 -4.22
C PRO A 96 17.81 -8.56 -3.39
N GLY A 97 18.10 -8.76 -2.10
CA GLY A 97 18.39 -7.66 -1.15
C GLY A 97 17.18 -7.07 -0.46
N VAL A 98 15.97 -7.41 -0.85
CA VAL A 98 14.73 -7.05 -0.11
C VAL A 98 14.46 -8.10 0.97
N PHE A 99 14.04 -7.64 2.16
CA PHE A 99 13.69 -8.54 3.25
C PHE A 99 12.57 -9.50 2.83
N GLY A 100 12.81 -10.78 3.05
CA GLY A 100 11.91 -11.87 2.67
C GLY A 100 12.27 -12.59 1.37
N TRP A 101 13.19 -12.04 0.57
CA TRP A 101 13.67 -12.69 -0.65
C TRP A 101 14.42 -14.00 -0.35
N PRO A 102 14.20 -15.10 -1.10
CA PRO A 102 13.21 -15.29 -2.18
C PRO A 102 11.85 -15.87 -1.70
N GLU A 103 11.65 -16.05 -0.39
CA GLU A 103 10.52 -16.79 0.18
C GLU A 103 9.21 -16.01 0.10
N HIS A 104 9.27 -14.69 0.22
CA HIS A 104 8.09 -13.82 0.14
C HIS A 104 8.45 -12.39 -0.29
N ALA A 105 7.46 -11.66 -0.80
CA ALA A 105 7.58 -10.23 -1.06
C ALA A 105 7.61 -9.42 0.24
N CYS A 106 7.93 -8.14 0.15
CA CYS A 106 7.77 -7.23 1.30
C CYS A 106 6.35 -7.33 1.86
N ARG A 107 6.20 -7.32 3.20
CA ARG A 107 4.92 -7.55 3.87
C ARG A 107 3.79 -6.62 3.38
N GLY A 108 4.11 -5.34 3.13
CA GLY A 108 3.13 -4.40 2.61
C GLY A 108 2.72 -4.70 1.17
N CYS A 109 3.66 -5.20 0.34
CA CYS A 109 3.36 -5.59 -1.04
C CYS A 109 2.47 -6.84 -1.08
N SER A 110 2.77 -7.85 -0.26
CA SER A 110 1.94 -9.05 -0.12
C SER A 110 0.54 -8.71 0.36
N LEU A 111 0.42 -7.93 1.45
CA LEU A 111 -0.88 -7.47 1.95
C LEU A 111 -1.68 -6.71 0.88
N GLY A 112 -1.01 -5.85 0.09
CA GLY A 112 -1.66 -5.12 -1.00
C GLY A 112 -2.16 -6.05 -2.11
N ALA A 113 -1.38 -7.06 -2.49
CA ALA A 113 -1.77 -8.05 -3.49
C ALA A 113 -2.95 -8.91 -3.01
N ASP A 114 -2.91 -9.39 -1.76
CA ASP A 114 -3.97 -10.21 -1.16
C ASP A 114 -5.32 -9.50 -1.10
N GLN A 115 -5.32 -8.17 -0.96
CA GLN A 115 -6.55 -7.37 -0.89
C GLN A 115 -7.15 -7.07 -2.27
N VAL A 116 -6.41 -7.28 -3.37
CA VAL A 116 -6.87 -6.98 -4.73
C VAL A 116 -7.04 -8.27 -5.53
N THR A 117 -7.99 -9.09 -5.14
CA THR A 117 -8.24 -10.41 -5.75
C THR A 117 -9.18 -10.37 -6.95
N ASN A 118 -10.03 -9.35 -7.06
CA ASN A 118 -11.01 -9.25 -8.15
C ASN A 118 -10.85 -7.92 -8.90
N LEU A 119 -10.42 -8.02 -10.16
CA LEU A 119 -10.17 -6.88 -11.03
C LEU A 119 -11.38 -6.45 -11.85
N ALA A 120 -12.54 -7.11 -11.73
CA ALA A 120 -13.70 -6.82 -12.57
C ALA A 120 -14.12 -5.34 -12.53
N HIS A 121 -14.11 -4.71 -11.35
CA HIS A 121 -14.46 -3.30 -11.20
C HIS A 121 -13.41 -2.35 -11.76
N VAL A 122 -12.13 -2.70 -11.67
CA VAL A 122 -11.03 -1.95 -12.28
C VAL A 122 -11.11 -2.06 -13.80
N ASN A 123 -11.27 -3.29 -14.32
CA ASN A 123 -11.38 -3.55 -15.75
C ASN A 123 -12.62 -2.87 -16.36
N ALA A 124 -13.75 -2.83 -15.66
CA ALA A 124 -14.95 -2.12 -16.10
C ALA A 124 -14.76 -0.59 -16.21
N ARG A 125 -13.68 -0.06 -15.64
CA ARG A 125 -13.24 1.34 -15.80
C ARG A 125 -12.17 1.50 -16.87
N ASP A 126 -12.06 0.54 -17.80
CA ASP A 126 -11.11 0.55 -18.89
C ASP A 126 -9.65 0.67 -18.39
N THR A 127 -9.35 -0.03 -17.30
CA THR A 127 -8.08 0.03 -16.57
C THR A 127 -7.54 -1.37 -16.35
N THR A 128 -6.27 -1.60 -16.62
CA THR A 128 -5.53 -2.80 -16.24
C THR A 128 -4.69 -2.52 -15.01
N LEU A 129 -4.61 -3.47 -14.09
CA LEU A 129 -3.67 -3.45 -12.98
C LEU A 129 -2.65 -4.56 -13.16
N VAL A 130 -1.38 -4.22 -13.11
CA VAL A 130 -0.28 -5.17 -13.15
C VAL A 130 0.65 -4.97 -11.95
N TYR A 131 1.20 -6.07 -11.46
CA TYR A 131 2.29 -6.07 -10.48
C TYR A 131 3.60 -6.31 -11.21
N ALA A 132 4.60 -5.48 -10.94
CA ALA A 132 5.92 -5.59 -11.52
C ALA A 132 6.98 -5.61 -10.42
N SER A 133 8.01 -6.46 -10.57
CA SER A 133 9.17 -6.48 -9.68
C SER A 133 10.45 -6.64 -10.49
N ARG A 134 11.61 -6.66 -9.81
CA ARG A 134 12.90 -6.99 -10.42
C ARG A 134 13.29 -8.45 -10.23
N ALA A 135 12.41 -9.26 -9.66
CA ALA A 135 12.63 -10.67 -9.51
C ALA A 135 12.68 -11.38 -10.88
N PRO A 136 13.42 -12.46 -11.01
CA PRO A 136 13.27 -13.39 -12.12
C PRO A 136 11.82 -13.91 -12.17
N GLN A 137 11.29 -14.09 -13.39
CA GLN A 137 9.90 -14.56 -13.57
C GLN A 137 9.63 -15.92 -12.89
N ALA A 138 10.63 -16.82 -12.86
CA ALA A 138 10.52 -18.11 -12.18
C ALA A 138 10.29 -17.97 -10.65
N ASP A 139 10.81 -16.91 -10.04
CA ASP A 139 10.61 -16.64 -8.62
C ASP A 139 9.25 -15.98 -8.38
N ILE A 140 8.80 -15.09 -9.27
CA ILE A 140 7.45 -14.50 -9.21
C ILE A 140 6.36 -15.58 -9.31
N ALA A 141 6.56 -16.56 -10.20
CA ALA A 141 5.59 -17.63 -10.43
C ALA A 141 5.43 -18.61 -9.24
N ARG A 142 6.31 -18.52 -8.23
CA ARG A 142 6.23 -19.33 -6.99
C ARG A 142 5.51 -18.61 -5.84
N LEU A 143 5.26 -17.30 -5.96
CA LEU A 143 4.52 -16.52 -4.98
C LEU A 143 3.02 -16.78 -5.10
#